data_aac75d69fb25a7bf4185919c9ab7ef5a
#
_entry.id   aac75d69fb25a7bf4185919c9ab7ef5a
#
_cell.length_a   1.000
_cell.length_b   1.000
_cell.length_c   1.000
_cell.angle_alpha   90.00
_cell.angle_beta   90.00
_cell.angle_gamma   90.00
#
_symmetry.space_group_name_H-M   'P 1'
#
loop_
_entity.id
_entity.type
_entity.pdbx_description
1 polymer ?
#
loop_
_entity_poly.entity_id
_entity_poly.type
_entity_poly.pdbx_seq_one_letter_code
_entity_poly.pdbx_strand_id
1 'polypeptide(L)'
;MSRPLVLEKAVVARIMGDLKTRPGVVVRKRHGTAMGVAGDPDLYGTIGGRHFEIEVKRPDDPSSRLTKLQRRRLLEWKMAGAIVGVARSVDEAIQILSLAEPEQMTSTRKTRRPA
;
A
#
# COMPACT_ATOMS: atom_id res chain seq x y z
N MET A 1 -15.21 -29.96 4.65
CA MET A 1 -14.43 -29.27 5.64
C MET A 1 -13.92 -27.94 5.13
N SER A 2 -14.18 -26.89 5.83
CA SER A 2 -13.79 -25.59 5.34
C SER A 2 -12.44 -25.19 5.90
N ARG A 3 -11.73 -24.39 5.14
CA ARG A 3 -10.47 -23.85 5.59
C ARG A 3 -10.73 -22.64 6.47
N PRO A 4 -9.88 -22.41 7.46
CA PRO A 4 -10.00 -21.17 8.25
C PRO A 4 -9.79 -19.98 7.34
N LEU A 5 -10.52 -18.92 7.60
CA LEU A 5 -10.31 -17.68 6.88
C LEU A 5 -8.99 -17.05 7.31
N VAL A 6 -8.30 -16.45 6.37
CA VAL A 6 -7.09 -15.71 6.67
C VAL A 6 -7.51 -14.34 7.19
N LEU A 7 -7.11 -14.01 8.40
CA LEU A 7 -7.49 -12.73 8.99
C LEU A 7 -6.76 -11.59 8.30
N GLU A 8 -7.45 -10.47 8.19
CA GLU A 8 -6.86 -9.30 7.55
C GLU A 8 -5.57 -8.87 8.22
N LYS A 9 -5.51 -8.91 9.55
CA LYS A 9 -4.29 -8.53 10.25
C LYS A 9 -3.12 -9.44 9.93
N ALA A 10 -3.40 -10.71 9.59
CA ALA A 10 -2.34 -11.62 9.20
C ALA A 10 -1.80 -11.26 7.82
N VAL A 11 -2.67 -10.82 6.93
CA VAL A 11 -2.24 -10.36 5.60
C VAL A 11 -1.38 -9.10 5.74
N VAL A 12 -1.82 -8.17 6.59
CA VAL A 12 -1.06 -6.94 6.86
C VAL A 12 0.34 -7.30 7.37
N ALA A 13 0.41 -8.24 8.30
CA ALA A 13 1.70 -8.62 8.89
C ALA A 13 2.64 -9.23 7.84
N ARG A 14 2.10 -10.06 6.96
CA ARG A 14 2.91 -10.67 5.91
C ARG A 14 3.43 -9.65 4.93
N ILE A 15 2.57 -8.74 4.49
CA ILE A 15 2.97 -7.71 3.55
C ILE A 15 4.03 -6.82 4.19
N MET A 16 3.78 -6.38 5.40
CA MET A 16 4.70 -5.51 6.09
C MET A 16 6.05 -6.18 6.32
N GLY A 17 6.02 -7.47 6.70
CA GLY A 17 7.24 -8.23 6.92
C GLY A 17 8.09 -8.31 5.66
N ASP A 18 7.46 -8.46 4.50
CA ASP A 18 8.19 -8.50 3.24
C ASP A 18 8.71 -7.12 2.86
N LEU A 19 7.84 -6.12 2.90
CA LEU A 19 8.21 -4.79 2.43
C LEU A 19 9.33 -4.17 3.26
N LYS A 20 9.37 -4.47 4.54
CA LYS A 20 10.44 -3.97 5.41
C LYS A 20 11.82 -4.41 4.98
N THR A 21 11.92 -5.50 4.26
CA THR A 21 13.23 -6.01 3.86
C THR A 21 13.70 -5.45 2.53
N ARG A 22 12.88 -4.67 1.85
CA ARG A 22 13.23 -4.20 0.51
C ARG A 22 13.99 -2.89 0.57
N PRO A 23 15.07 -2.78 -0.23
CA PRO A 23 15.86 -1.55 -0.23
C PRO A 23 15.02 -0.37 -0.69
N GLY A 24 15.23 0.77 -0.05
CA GLY A 24 14.54 1.99 -0.43
C GLY A 24 13.11 2.08 0.04
N VAL A 25 12.65 1.12 0.84
CA VAL A 25 11.28 1.10 1.32
C VAL A 25 11.25 1.38 2.82
N VAL A 26 10.41 2.32 3.22
CA VAL A 26 10.00 2.50 4.61
C VAL A 26 8.51 2.27 4.64
N VAL A 27 8.05 1.38 5.50
CA VAL A 27 6.62 1.07 5.59
C VAL A 27 6.17 1.12 7.04
N ARG A 28 4.98 1.65 7.24
CA ARG A 28 4.36 1.75 8.56
C ARG A 28 2.91 1.29 8.48
N LYS A 29 2.39 0.84 9.59
CA LYS A 29 1.01 0.43 9.69
C LYS A 29 0.26 1.49 10.46
N ARG A 30 -0.93 1.86 9.97
CA ARG A 30 -1.79 2.76 10.73
C ARG A 30 -2.53 1.99 11.77
N HIS A 31 -2.63 2.58 12.95
CA HIS A 31 -3.43 2.00 14.02
C HIS A 31 -4.77 2.70 14.05
N GLY A 32 -5.83 1.94 14.21
CA GLY A 32 -7.16 2.52 14.33
C GLY A 32 -7.33 3.18 15.66
N THR A 33 -7.24 4.49 15.71
CA THR A 33 -7.41 5.26 16.93
C THR A 33 -8.39 6.38 16.67
N ALA A 34 -8.87 6.97 17.76
CA ALA A 34 -9.77 8.10 17.66
C ALA A 34 -9.10 9.31 17.01
N MET A 35 -7.78 9.34 17.03
CA MET A 35 -7.03 10.44 16.43
C MET A 35 -6.74 10.24 14.96
N GLY A 36 -7.00 9.05 14.45
CA GLY A 36 -6.75 8.76 13.04
C GLY A 36 -7.86 9.25 12.14
N VAL A 37 -7.61 9.20 10.85
CA VAL A 37 -8.61 9.57 9.85
C VAL A 37 -9.33 8.31 9.39
N ALA A 38 -10.65 8.31 9.57
CA ALA A 38 -11.45 7.15 9.22
C ALA A 38 -11.30 6.83 7.74
N GLY A 39 -11.11 5.55 7.45
CA GLY A 39 -11.03 5.06 6.08
C GLY A 39 -9.67 5.15 5.43
N ASP A 40 -8.67 5.72 6.12
CA ASP A 40 -7.32 5.75 5.56
C ASP A 40 -6.78 4.33 5.38
N PRO A 41 -5.93 4.13 4.37
CA PRO A 41 -5.35 2.80 4.12
C PRO A 41 -4.52 2.27 5.28
N ASP A 42 -4.40 0.94 5.33
CA ASP A 42 -3.73 0.25 6.42
C ASP A 42 -2.22 0.50 6.48
N LEU A 43 -1.59 0.55 5.33
CA LEU A 43 -0.14 0.68 5.24
C LEU A 43 0.24 1.92 4.46
N TYR A 44 1.33 2.54 4.85
CA TYR A 44 1.84 3.70 4.15
C TYR A 44 3.34 3.77 4.29
N GLY A 45 3.97 4.54 3.43
CA GLY A 45 5.41 4.68 3.49
C GLY A 45 5.95 5.33 2.23
N THR A 46 7.22 5.07 1.97
CA THR A 46 7.86 5.57 0.75
C THR A 46 8.67 4.47 0.12
N ILE A 47 8.80 4.56 -1.18
CA ILE A 47 9.70 3.72 -1.95
C ILE A 47 10.47 4.62 -2.90
N GLY A 48 11.79 4.66 -2.74
CA GLY A 48 12.61 5.52 -3.57
C GLY A 48 12.20 6.98 -3.51
N GLY A 49 11.72 7.41 -2.37
CA GLY A 49 11.28 8.79 -2.19
C GLY A 49 9.85 9.06 -2.57
N ARG A 50 9.14 8.09 -3.13
CA ARG A 50 7.75 8.29 -3.50
C ARG A 50 6.82 7.68 -2.50
N HIS A 51 5.82 8.45 -2.07
CA HIS A 51 4.86 7.99 -1.06
C HIS A 51 3.92 6.94 -1.62
N PHE A 52 3.57 5.96 -0.80
CA PHE A 52 2.58 4.97 -1.19
C PHE A 52 1.58 4.74 -0.05
N GLU A 53 0.39 4.27 -0.44
CA GLU A 53 -0.69 3.95 0.48
C GLU A 53 -1.33 2.66 -0.01
N ILE A 54 -1.43 1.67 0.86
CA ILE A 54 -1.97 0.37 0.50
C ILE A 54 -3.06 -0.03 1.46
N GLU A 55 -4.25 -0.30 0.92
CA GLU A 55 -5.34 -0.86 1.68
C GLU A 55 -5.24 -2.38 1.58
N VAL A 56 -5.33 -3.07 2.71
CA VAL A 56 -5.18 -4.51 2.74
C VAL A 56 -6.55 -5.16 2.93
N LYS A 57 -6.81 -6.18 2.14
CA LYS A 57 -8.07 -6.95 2.21
C LYS A 57 -7.73 -8.42 2.27
N ARG A 58 -8.69 -9.22 2.77
CA ARG A 58 -8.49 -10.66 2.87
C ARG A 58 -8.51 -11.29 1.48
N PRO A 59 -7.64 -12.27 1.26
CA PRO A 59 -7.46 -12.81 -0.09
C PRO A 59 -8.62 -13.65 -0.58
N ASP A 60 -9.29 -14.36 0.30
CA ASP A 60 -10.30 -15.31 -0.13
C ASP A 60 -11.69 -15.01 0.42
N ASP A 61 -11.97 -13.77 0.71
CA ASP A 61 -13.28 -13.36 1.19
C ASP A 61 -13.88 -12.37 0.20
N PRO A 62 -14.83 -12.81 -0.63
CA PRO A 62 -15.39 -11.91 -1.64
C PRO A 62 -16.16 -10.73 -1.05
N SER A 63 -16.54 -10.82 0.23
CA SER A 63 -17.21 -9.69 0.85
C SER A 63 -16.20 -8.64 1.36
N SER A 64 -14.91 -8.97 1.33
CA SER A 64 -13.88 -8.05 1.78
C SER A 64 -13.59 -7.04 0.67
N ARG A 65 -14.40 -6.03 0.57
CA ARG A 65 -14.32 -5.01 -0.47
C ARG A 65 -14.06 -3.65 0.14
N LEU A 66 -13.63 -2.73 -0.69
CA LEU A 66 -13.46 -1.36 -0.25
C LEU A 66 -14.82 -0.77 0.11
N THR A 67 -14.88 -0.09 1.24
CA THR A 67 -16.03 0.73 1.55
C THR A 67 -15.97 2.01 0.71
N LYS A 68 -17.07 2.74 0.66
CA LYS A 68 -17.08 4.03 -0.02
C LYS A 68 -16.04 4.97 0.56
N LEU A 69 -15.93 4.99 1.87
CA LEU A 69 -14.99 5.88 2.54
C LEU A 69 -13.54 5.48 2.24
N GLN A 70 -13.24 4.19 2.27
CA GLN A 70 -11.89 3.73 1.94
C GLN A 70 -11.54 4.10 0.51
N ARG A 71 -12.48 3.95 -0.41
CA ARG A 71 -12.26 4.32 -1.80
C ARG A 71 -11.97 5.81 -1.94
N ARG A 72 -12.71 6.63 -1.20
CA ARG A 72 -12.49 8.07 -1.21
C ARG A 72 -11.10 8.43 -0.70
N ARG A 73 -10.67 7.78 0.38
CA ARG A 73 -9.34 8.06 0.94
C ARG A 73 -8.23 7.68 -0.03
N LEU A 74 -8.36 6.52 -0.67
CA LEU A 74 -7.38 6.13 -1.68
C LEU A 74 -7.31 7.15 -2.81
N LEU A 75 -8.45 7.64 -3.23
CA LEU A 75 -8.47 8.63 -4.30
C LEU A 75 -7.80 9.94 -3.86
N GLU A 76 -8.02 10.37 -2.63
CA GLU A 76 -7.36 11.56 -2.11
C GLU A 76 -5.85 11.42 -2.18
N TRP A 77 -5.35 10.28 -1.75
CA TRP A 77 -3.90 10.03 -1.77
C TRP A 77 -3.38 9.98 -3.21
N LYS A 78 -4.12 9.32 -4.09
CA LYS A 78 -3.72 9.22 -5.48
C LYS A 78 -3.67 10.60 -6.14
N MET A 79 -4.68 11.42 -5.91
CA MET A 79 -4.73 12.75 -6.52
C MET A 79 -3.61 13.65 -6.00
N ALA A 80 -3.12 13.38 -4.81
CA ALA A 80 -2.00 14.13 -4.24
C ALA A 80 -0.65 13.59 -4.68
N GLY A 81 -0.62 12.55 -5.51
CA GLY A 81 0.62 12.06 -6.09
C GLY A 81 1.13 10.75 -5.52
N ALA A 82 0.44 10.15 -4.57
CA ALA A 82 0.91 8.89 -4.00
C ALA A 82 0.58 7.72 -4.91
N ILE A 83 1.37 6.65 -4.78
CA ILE A 83 1.03 5.38 -5.39
C ILE A 83 0.03 4.74 -4.47
N VAL A 84 -1.11 4.31 -4.99
CA VAL A 84 -2.13 3.70 -4.14
C VAL A 84 -2.56 2.36 -4.72
N GLY A 85 -3.06 1.49 -3.86
CA GLY A 85 -3.61 0.24 -4.32
C GLY A 85 -4.24 -0.56 -3.21
N VAL A 86 -4.87 -1.66 -3.61
CA VAL A 86 -5.47 -2.62 -2.70
C VAL A 86 -4.69 -3.91 -2.85
N ALA A 87 -4.21 -4.45 -1.75
CA ALA A 87 -3.43 -5.68 -1.79
C ALA A 87 -4.07 -6.74 -0.94
N ARG A 88 -4.19 -7.93 -1.50
CA ARG A 88 -4.69 -9.10 -0.80
C ARG A 88 -3.58 -10.11 -0.57
N SER A 89 -2.37 -9.79 -1.00
CA SER A 89 -1.22 -10.67 -0.88
C SER A 89 0.05 -9.85 -0.99
N VAL A 90 1.17 -10.48 -0.64
CA VAL A 90 2.48 -9.85 -0.80
C VAL A 90 2.74 -9.54 -2.27
N ASP A 91 2.40 -10.48 -3.15
CA ASP A 91 2.62 -10.25 -4.59
C ASP A 91 1.87 -9.03 -5.09
N GLU A 92 0.64 -8.84 -4.65
CA GLU A 92 -0.13 -7.68 -5.07
C GLU A 92 0.48 -6.39 -4.54
N ALA A 93 0.99 -6.42 -3.32
CA ALA A 93 1.65 -5.24 -2.77
C ALA A 93 2.91 -4.89 -3.56
N ILE A 94 3.67 -5.90 -3.94
CA ILE A 94 4.85 -5.69 -4.76
C ILE A 94 4.47 -5.09 -6.11
N GLN A 95 3.40 -5.56 -6.70
CA GLN A 95 2.95 -5.02 -7.98
C GLN A 95 2.57 -3.54 -7.85
N ILE A 96 1.92 -3.18 -6.74
CA ILE A 96 1.56 -1.78 -6.54
C ILE A 96 2.83 -0.93 -6.49
N LEU A 97 3.82 -1.36 -5.72
CA LEU A 97 5.04 -0.59 -5.60
C LEU A 97 5.83 -0.51 -6.90
N SER A 98 5.71 -1.51 -7.75
CA SER A 98 6.43 -1.50 -9.01
C SER A 98 5.93 -0.42 -9.95
N LEU A 99 4.76 0.14 -9.69
CA LEU A 99 4.24 1.21 -10.54
C LEU A 99 5.11 2.46 -10.50
N ALA A 100 5.88 2.64 -9.44
CA ALA A 100 6.72 3.82 -9.35
C ALA A 100 8.12 3.60 -9.89
N GLU A 101 8.60 2.38 -9.75
CA GLU A 101 10.02 2.16 -9.95
C GLU A 101 10.56 2.42 -11.33
N PRO A 102 9.93 1.89 -12.37
CA PRO A 102 10.54 2.04 -13.69
C PRO A 102 10.71 3.47 -14.10
N GLU A 103 9.73 4.29 -13.85
CA GLU A 103 9.81 5.67 -14.22
C GLU A 103 10.82 6.43 -13.42
N GLN A 104 10.87 6.19 -12.14
CA GLN A 104 11.83 6.89 -11.31
C GLN A 104 13.23 6.51 -11.66
N MET A 105 13.46 5.25 -11.98
CA MET A 105 14.79 4.84 -12.32
C MET A 105 15.25 5.43 -13.63
N THR A 106 14.36 5.68 -14.55
CA THR A 106 14.79 6.29 -15.80
C THR A 106 14.84 7.79 -15.71
N SER A 107 13.93 8.40 -14.98
CA SER A 107 13.90 9.85 -15.00
C SER A 107 14.95 10.46 -14.10
N THR A 108 15.29 9.80 -13.05
CA THR A 108 16.26 10.42 -12.18
C THR A 108 17.61 10.44 -12.72
N ARG A 109 17.83 9.63 -13.69
CA ARG A 109 19.07 9.69 -14.25
C ARG A 109 19.26 10.83 -14.95
N LYS A 110 18.41 11.41 -15.24
CA LYS A 110 18.62 12.49 -16.01
C LYS A 110 18.08 13.64 -15.56
N THR A 111 17.84 13.73 -15.42
CA THR A 111 17.42 14.61 -15.10
C THR A 111 17.08 15.13 -14.42
N ARG A 112 16.99 15.22 -14.29
CA ARG A 112 16.63 15.68 -13.66
C ARG A 112 16.90 16.35 -13.24
N ARG A 113 17.04 16.87 -13.16
CA ARG A 113 17.11 17.56 -12.69
C ARG A 113 17.74 18.13 -12.61
N PRO A 114 17.93 18.64 -12.71
CA PRO A 114 18.44 19.25 -12.34
C PRO A 114 18.23 20.06 -11.97
N ALA A 115 18.23 20.28 -11.70
CA ALA A 115 17.99 21.15 -11.27
C ALA A 115 17.99 21.97 -11.24
#